data_ca8cb11f3c2b9a45916937520339d73c
#
_entry.id   ca8cb11f3c2b9a45916937520339d73c
#
_cell.length_a   1.000
_cell.length_b   1.000
_cell.length_c   1.000
_cell.angle_alpha   90.00
_cell.angle_beta   90.00
_cell.angle_gamma   90.00
#
_symmetry.space_group_name_H-M   'P 1'
#
loop_
_entity.id
_entity.type
_entity.pdbx_description
1 polymer ?
#
loop_
_entity_poly.entity_id
_entity_poly.type
_entity_poly.pdbx_seq_one_letter_code
_entity_poly.pdbx_strand_id
1 'polypeptide(L)'
;MTVRRVVPATAALAAVLVTFLLLYPVSTAAGAGPSAAVLGAVIALGLARRPAPREHLHIAVEALALPLVGLTAAGVGLLFMHLPLVAAALFTVALAGSMWLRGLPGDARVVGRAIALPFIAMLVVPSPVTAGSPLTGIGLALAAGLVALAVTWCVQRLLPGRSDSTDAPVTSGATAAPRAATGTPHHVRAAVQLGAALTLAFTFGFTLFPAHWPWIVLTAFIVTASTRGREDALYKGLLRLSGAIAGTALALVLVLLPPMPGPAYATLIFVVLYAGLLLRESNYAYWAAATTAIFALLHNVQPGEPPAFWVRVLCIAIGACCGIASSFLVLPLRTRDVARKRLADALAWFDRFADAPDAARAALARGARELSALYPALALWQLVPGADGNDDAAAWARASASILERASRPHSTPSQDALVAARLTRKAIRDRDGIAPALARLEQALREMRNEKVTPPP
;
A
#
# COMPACT_ATOMS: atom_id res chain seq x y z
N MET A 1 3.90 -7.00 22.10
CA MET A 1 3.85 -7.23 20.63
C MET A 1 3.06 -8.51 20.41
N THR A 2 1.94 -8.45 19.72
CA THR A 2 1.07 -9.62 19.53
C THR A 2 1.64 -10.54 18.44
N VAL A 3 1.58 -11.87 18.65
CA VAL A 3 1.94 -12.94 17.68
C VAL A 3 1.41 -12.65 16.28
N ARG A 4 0.24 -12.00 16.20
CA ARG A 4 -0.42 -11.59 14.95
C ARG A 4 0.43 -10.64 14.06
N ARG A 5 1.40 -9.91 14.61
CA ARG A 5 2.30 -9.02 13.84
C ARG A 5 3.64 -9.67 13.51
N VAL A 6 4.11 -10.55 14.36
CA VAL A 6 5.43 -11.18 14.21
C VAL A 6 5.41 -12.18 13.06
N VAL A 7 4.41 -13.06 12.99
CA VAL A 7 4.32 -14.11 11.96
C VAL A 7 4.36 -13.56 10.52
N PRO A 8 3.55 -12.56 10.13
CA PRO A 8 3.64 -12.04 8.76
C PRO A 8 4.94 -11.27 8.47
N ALA A 9 5.55 -10.64 9.47
CA ALA A 9 6.82 -9.95 9.31
C ALA A 9 7.98 -10.95 9.11
N THR A 10 8.02 -12.03 9.91
CA THR A 10 9.01 -13.10 9.76
C THR A 10 8.86 -13.86 8.45
N ALA A 11 7.62 -14.15 8.02
CA ALA A 11 7.38 -14.77 6.72
C ALA A 11 7.86 -13.88 5.56
N ALA A 12 7.60 -12.58 5.62
CA ALA A 12 8.09 -11.66 4.61
C ALA A 12 9.61 -11.56 4.60
N LEU A 13 10.25 -11.47 5.79
CA LEU A 13 11.70 -11.47 5.90
C LEU A 13 12.32 -12.76 5.37
N ALA A 14 11.75 -13.92 5.73
CA ALA A 14 12.22 -15.22 5.25
C ALA A 14 12.16 -15.32 3.72
N ALA A 15 11.05 -14.89 3.10
CA ALA A 15 10.92 -14.86 1.65
C ALA A 15 11.99 -13.97 0.99
N VAL A 16 12.23 -12.79 1.54
CA VAL A 16 13.24 -11.84 1.05
C VAL A 16 14.65 -12.42 1.20
N LEU A 17 14.97 -12.96 2.37
CA LEU A 17 16.31 -13.51 2.68
C LEU A 17 16.62 -14.73 1.80
N VAL A 18 15.71 -15.70 1.71
CA VAL A 18 15.90 -16.89 0.87
C VAL A 18 16.06 -16.50 -0.59
N THR A 19 15.24 -15.58 -1.10
CA THR A 19 15.36 -15.10 -2.48
C THR A 19 16.70 -14.42 -2.72
N PHE A 20 17.17 -13.60 -1.79
CA PHE A 20 18.48 -12.95 -1.88
C PHE A 20 19.63 -13.96 -1.89
N LEU A 21 19.63 -14.92 -0.96
CA LEU A 21 20.67 -15.96 -0.86
C LEU A 21 20.74 -16.85 -2.09
N LEU A 22 19.61 -17.19 -2.71
CA LEU A 22 19.58 -18.00 -3.93
C LEU A 22 20.10 -17.23 -5.15
N LEU A 23 19.79 -15.94 -5.25
CA LEU A 23 20.15 -15.14 -6.42
C LEU A 23 21.54 -14.50 -6.33
N TYR A 24 22.06 -14.29 -5.12
CA TYR A 24 23.36 -13.63 -4.92
C TYR A 24 24.51 -14.32 -5.65
N PRO A 25 24.73 -15.66 -5.48
CA PRO A 25 25.83 -16.36 -6.18
C PRO A 25 25.64 -16.35 -7.70
N VAL A 26 24.42 -16.49 -8.19
CA VAL A 26 24.10 -16.46 -9.64
C VAL A 26 24.37 -15.08 -10.23
N SER A 27 23.94 -14.02 -9.54
CA SER A 27 24.14 -12.64 -9.97
C SER A 27 25.60 -12.23 -9.99
N THR A 28 26.38 -12.63 -8.99
CA THR A 28 27.82 -12.36 -8.91
C THR A 28 28.62 -13.15 -9.95
N ALA A 29 28.28 -14.43 -10.16
CA ALA A 29 28.90 -15.26 -11.20
C ALA A 29 28.65 -14.75 -12.61
N ALA A 30 27.49 -14.10 -12.84
CA ALA A 30 27.16 -13.47 -14.12
C ALA A 30 27.75 -12.06 -14.29
N GLY A 31 28.57 -11.58 -13.36
CA GLY A 31 29.20 -10.26 -13.41
C GLY A 31 28.26 -9.07 -13.09
N ALA A 32 27.03 -9.34 -12.68
CA ALA A 32 26.04 -8.31 -12.37
C ALA A 32 26.09 -7.84 -10.89
N GLY A 33 27.06 -8.29 -10.11
CA GLY A 33 27.16 -7.98 -8.69
C GLY A 33 25.89 -8.38 -7.93
N PRO A 34 25.45 -7.63 -6.91
CA PRO A 34 24.24 -7.98 -6.12
C PRO A 34 22.92 -7.55 -6.77
N SER A 35 22.91 -6.90 -7.95
CA SER A 35 21.74 -6.21 -8.51
C SER A 35 20.53 -7.13 -8.70
N ALA A 36 20.71 -8.34 -9.27
CA ALA A 36 19.60 -9.28 -9.47
C ALA A 36 19.09 -9.86 -8.13
N ALA A 37 19.96 -10.05 -7.14
CA ALA A 37 19.56 -10.48 -5.81
C ALA A 37 18.73 -9.42 -5.09
N VAL A 38 19.12 -8.15 -5.19
CA VAL A 38 18.36 -7.02 -4.63
C VAL A 38 17.01 -6.87 -5.37
N LEU A 39 17.01 -6.99 -6.68
CA LEU A 39 15.77 -6.97 -7.47
C LEU A 39 14.80 -8.07 -7.02
N GLY A 40 15.27 -9.33 -6.92
CA GLY A 40 14.51 -10.45 -6.43
C GLY A 40 13.97 -10.23 -5.01
N ALA A 41 14.80 -9.69 -4.12
CA ALA A 41 14.41 -9.34 -2.76
C ALA A 41 13.27 -8.29 -2.71
N VAL A 42 13.32 -7.25 -3.55
CA VAL A 42 12.28 -6.22 -3.66
C VAL A 42 10.98 -6.83 -4.20
N ILE A 43 11.06 -7.70 -5.20
CA ILE A 43 9.89 -8.41 -5.75
C ILE A 43 9.30 -9.35 -4.69
N ALA A 44 10.12 -10.16 -4.01
CA ALA A 44 9.68 -11.06 -2.94
C ALA A 44 8.98 -10.30 -1.80
N LEU A 45 9.53 -9.16 -1.39
CA LEU A 45 8.93 -8.28 -0.40
C LEU A 45 7.54 -7.76 -0.84
N GLY A 46 7.41 -7.41 -2.11
CA GLY A 46 6.14 -6.99 -2.70
C GLY A 46 5.10 -8.12 -2.73
N LEU A 47 5.52 -9.33 -3.13
CA LEU A 47 4.67 -10.53 -3.21
C LEU A 47 4.29 -11.04 -1.82
N ALA A 48 5.21 -11.09 -0.87
CA ALA A 48 4.97 -11.55 0.49
C ALA A 48 3.90 -10.74 1.25
N ARG A 49 3.58 -9.54 0.79
CA ARG A 49 2.54 -8.68 1.35
C ARG A 49 1.14 -8.95 0.79
N ARG A 50 1.04 -9.75 -0.26
CA ARG A 50 -0.23 -10.09 -0.89
C ARG A 50 -0.82 -11.34 -0.22
N PRO A 51 -2.15 -11.48 -0.14
CA PRO A 51 -2.76 -12.74 0.22
C PRO A 51 -2.38 -13.79 -0.84
N ALA A 52 -2.11 -15.01 -0.39
CA ALA A 52 -1.83 -16.12 -1.30
C ALA A 52 -3.02 -16.33 -2.25
N PRO A 53 -2.79 -16.46 -3.57
CA PRO A 53 -3.85 -16.79 -4.50
C PRO A 53 -4.37 -18.21 -4.17
N ARG A 54 -5.69 -18.33 -4.04
CA ARG A 54 -6.35 -19.61 -3.71
C ARG A 54 -6.65 -20.47 -4.95
N GLU A 55 -6.72 -19.85 -6.11
CA GLU A 55 -7.06 -20.51 -7.37
C GLU A 55 -5.79 -20.73 -8.20
N HIS A 56 -5.62 -21.94 -8.73
CA HIS A 56 -4.48 -22.31 -9.59
C HIS A 56 -4.37 -21.41 -10.83
N LEU A 57 -5.51 -20.98 -11.38
CA LEU A 57 -5.55 -20.08 -12.53
C LEU A 57 -4.90 -18.72 -12.21
N HIS A 58 -5.17 -18.14 -11.04
CA HIS A 58 -4.55 -16.88 -10.61
C HIS A 58 -3.03 -17.01 -10.40
N ILE A 59 -2.55 -18.18 -9.95
CA ILE A 59 -1.11 -18.46 -9.83
C ILE A 59 -0.48 -18.50 -11.22
N ALA A 60 -1.11 -19.18 -12.18
CA ALA A 60 -0.63 -19.26 -13.55
C ALA A 60 -0.59 -17.90 -14.23
N VAL A 61 -1.62 -17.07 -14.04
CA VAL A 61 -1.67 -15.70 -14.55
C VAL A 61 -0.57 -14.84 -13.93
N GLU A 62 -0.32 -14.93 -12.64
CA GLU A 62 0.78 -14.18 -11.99
C GLU A 62 2.15 -14.68 -12.47
N ALA A 63 2.34 -16.00 -12.62
CA ALA A 63 3.58 -16.61 -13.10
C ALA A 63 3.91 -16.22 -14.53
N LEU A 64 2.91 -15.99 -15.38
CA LEU A 64 3.10 -15.53 -16.76
C LEU A 64 3.23 -14.00 -16.83
N ALA A 65 2.40 -13.27 -16.07
CA ALA A 65 2.37 -11.82 -16.12
C ALA A 65 3.64 -11.17 -15.54
N LEU A 66 4.22 -11.71 -14.46
CA LEU A 66 5.40 -11.13 -13.82
C LEU A 66 6.65 -11.11 -14.74
N PRO A 67 7.04 -12.21 -15.41
CA PRO A 67 8.15 -12.19 -16.35
C PRO A 67 7.90 -11.27 -17.56
N LEU A 68 6.69 -11.30 -18.11
CA LEU A 68 6.33 -10.45 -19.26
C LEU A 68 6.40 -8.98 -18.91
N VAL A 69 5.86 -8.59 -17.76
CA VAL A 69 5.93 -7.21 -17.27
C VAL A 69 7.36 -6.85 -16.86
N GLY A 70 8.13 -7.80 -16.33
CA GLY A 70 9.56 -7.62 -16.04
C GLY A 70 10.35 -7.28 -17.30
N LEU A 71 10.08 -7.97 -18.40
CA LEU A 71 10.67 -7.68 -19.72
C LEU A 71 10.29 -6.29 -20.22
N THR A 72 9.02 -5.91 -20.13
CA THR A 72 8.59 -4.56 -20.54
C THR A 72 9.21 -3.48 -19.65
N ALA A 73 9.32 -3.69 -18.36
CA ALA A 73 10.00 -2.77 -17.44
C ALA A 73 11.50 -2.65 -17.75
N ALA A 74 12.17 -3.76 -18.07
CA ALA A 74 13.57 -3.76 -18.49
C ALA A 74 13.75 -3.00 -19.82
N GLY A 75 12.85 -3.20 -20.79
CA GLY A 75 12.84 -2.45 -22.06
C GLY A 75 12.65 -0.95 -21.84
N VAL A 76 11.74 -0.54 -20.97
CA VAL A 76 11.58 0.87 -20.58
C VAL A 76 12.83 1.39 -19.86
N GLY A 77 13.49 0.56 -19.03
CA GLY A 77 14.76 0.90 -18.41
C GLY A 77 15.86 1.21 -19.41
N LEU A 78 16.02 0.39 -20.45
CA LEU A 78 16.95 0.66 -21.56
C LEU A 78 16.56 1.93 -22.33
N LEU A 79 15.28 2.17 -22.53
CA LEU A 79 14.80 3.35 -23.23
C LEU A 79 15.12 4.64 -22.46
N PHE A 80 15.20 4.62 -21.13
CA PHE A 80 15.64 5.77 -20.34
C PHE A 80 17.07 6.22 -20.67
N MET A 81 17.92 5.31 -21.16
CA MET A 81 19.28 5.64 -21.55
C MET A 81 19.37 6.38 -22.88
N HIS A 82 18.40 6.17 -23.78
CA HIS A 82 18.43 6.72 -25.16
C HIS A 82 17.34 7.76 -25.41
N LEU A 83 16.14 7.55 -24.90
CA LEU A 83 14.94 8.37 -25.12
C LEU A 83 14.19 8.60 -23.80
N PRO A 84 14.75 9.39 -22.84
CA PRO A 84 14.22 9.51 -21.49
C PRO A 84 12.77 10.03 -21.43
N LEU A 85 12.36 10.93 -22.30
CA LEU A 85 10.99 11.45 -22.34
C LEU A 85 9.98 10.40 -22.79
N VAL A 86 10.33 9.58 -23.78
CA VAL A 86 9.47 8.49 -24.26
C VAL A 86 9.37 7.41 -23.18
N ALA A 87 10.49 7.08 -22.52
CA ALA A 87 10.51 6.15 -21.42
C ALA A 87 9.62 6.61 -20.24
N ALA A 88 9.71 7.90 -19.88
CA ALA A 88 8.88 8.51 -18.84
C ALA A 88 7.39 8.46 -19.19
N ALA A 89 7.03 8.73 -20.45
CA ALA A 89 5.66 8.62 -20.91
C ALA A 89 5.13 7.18 -20.83
N LEU A 90 5.89 6.19 -21.33
CA LEU A 90 5.52 4.77 -21.25
C LEU A 90 5.42 4.29 -19.79
N PHE A 91 6.36 4.69 -18.94
CA PHE A 91 6.33 4.38 -17.50
C PHE A 91 5.07 4.94 -16.84
N THR A 92 4.75 6.20 -17.11
CA THR A 92 3.56 6.88 -16.58
C THR A 92 2.27 6.19 -17.03
N VAL A 93 2.17 5.87 -18.33
CA VAL A 93 1.01 5.17 -18.90
C VAL A 93 0.87 3.76 -18.30
N ALA A 94 1.97 3.01 -18.15
CA ALA A 94 1.96 1.68 -17.56
C ALA A 94 1.45 1.71 -16.11
N LEU A 95 1.94 2.63 -15.28
CA LEU A 95 1.52 2.73 -13.88
C LEU A 95 0.10 3.30 -13.72
N ALA A 96 -0.28 4.32 -14.48
CA ALA A 96 -1.65 4.84 -14.50
C ALA A 96 -2.63 3.76 -15.00
N GLY A 97 -2.28 3.05 -16.08
CA GLY A 97 -3.04 1.92 -16.59
C GLY A 97 -3.15 0.77 -15.59
N SER A 98 -2.07 0.48 -14.85
CA SER A 98 -2.13 -0.51 -13.75
C SER A 98 -3.18 -0.16 -12.71
N MET A 99 -3.28 1.12 -12.36
CA MET A 99 -4.25 1.61 -11.38
C MET A 99 -5.69 1.51 -11.91
N TRP A 100 -5.89 1.82 -13.18
CA TRP A 100 -7.16 1.66 -13.86
C TRP A 100 -7.61 0.19 -13.91
N LEU A 101 -6.72 -0.73 -14.34
CA LEU A 101 -6.97 -2.16 -14.40
C LEU A 101 -7.36 -2.77 -13.06
N ARG A 102 -6.79 -2.27 -11.95
CA ARG A 102 -7.14 -2.73 -10.59
C ARG A 102 -8.61 -2.47 -10.21
N GLY A 103 -9.25 -1.51 -10.86
CA GLY A 103 -10.66 -1.19 -10.67
C GLY A 103 -11.62 -2.08 -11.47
N LEU A 104 -11.12 -2.85 -12.43
CA LEU A 104 -11.90 -3.74 -13.27
C LEU A 104 -12.11 -5.11 -12.58
N PRO A 105 -13.18 -5.83 -12.89
CA PRO A 105 -13.42 -7.19 -12.40
C PRO A 105 -12.53 -8.23 -13.09
N GLY A 106 -12.41 -9.42 -12.48
CA GLY A 106 -11.71 -10.56 -13.07
C GLY A 106 -10.20 -10.42 -13.15
N ASP A 107 -9.60 -11.03 -14.18
CA ASP A 107 -8.15 -11.15 -14.38
C ASP A 107 -7.45 -9.81 -14.60
N ALA A 108 -8.14 -8.80 -15.13
CA ALA A 108 -7.62 -7.45 -15.32
C ALA A 108 -7.08 -6.85 -14.00
N ARG A 109 -7.73 -7.15 -12.87
CA ARG A 109 -7.28 -6.73 -11.54
C ARG A 109 -5.96 -7.39 -11.15
N VAL A 110 -5.77 -8.66 -11.50
CA VAL A 110 -4.53 -9.41 -11.22
C VAL A 110 -3.40 -8.84 -12.05
N VAL A 111 -3.61 -8.65 -13.34
CA VAL A 111 -2.63 -8.03 -14.27
C VAL A 111 -2.28 -6.60 -13.79
N GLY A 112 -3.26 -5.79 -13.45
CA GLY A 112 -3.00 -4.44 -12.93
C GLY A 112 -2.14 -4.40 -11.66
N ARG A 113 -2.24 -5.43 -10.80
CA ARG A 113 -1.35 -5.58 -9.63
C ARG A 113 0.04 -6.05 -10.03
N ALA A 114 0.16 -6.91 -11.03
CA ALA A 114 1.44 -7.43 -11.51
C ALA A 114 2.29 -6.32 -12.14
N ILE A 115 1.69 -5.41 -12.93
CA ILE A 115 2.39 -4.33 -13.63
C ILE A 115 3.18 -3.42 -12.69
N ALA A 116 2.63 -3.03 -11.56
CA ALA A 116 3.26 -2.03 -10.71
C ALA A 116 4.59 -2.49 -10.08
N LEU A 117 4.74 -3.78 -9.77
CA LEU A 117 5.90 -4.29 -9.04
C LEU A 117 7.23 -4.15 -9.79
N PRO A 118 7.37 -4.64 -11.04
CA PRO A 118 8.61 -4.51 -11.81
C PRO A 118 8.97 -3.05 -12.11
N PHE A 119 7.97 -2.22 -12.43
CA PHE A 119 8.21 -0.80 -12.70
C PHE A 119 8.71 -0.04 -11.47
N ILE A 120 8.18 -0.36 -10.28
CA ILE A 120 8.67 0.24 -9.03
C ILE A 120 10.06 -0.31 -8.69
N ALA A 121 10.29 -1.61 -8.87
CA ALA A 121 11.58 -2.23 -8.61
C ALA A 121 12.69 -1.60 -9.47
N MET A 122 12.39 -1.25 -10.72
CA MET A 122 13.32 -0.56 -11.62
C MET A 122 13.76 0.83 -11.10
N LEU A 123 12.89 1.56 -10.38
CA LEU A 123 13.26 2.85 -9.77
C LEU A 123 14.18 2.68 -8.56
N VAL A 124 14.14 1.52 -7.93
CA VAL A 124 14.84 1.25 -6.66
C VAL A 124 16.20 0.62 -6.90
N VAL A 125 16.31 -0.23 -7.91
CA VAL A 125 17.48 -1.04 -8.19
C VAL A 125 18.05 -0.67 -9.55
N PRO A 126 19.35 -0.37 -9.66
CA PRO A 126 20.01 -0.25 -10.96
C PRO A 126 19.71 -1.50 -11.80
N SER A 127 19.30 -1.31 -13.03
CA SER A 127 18.92 -2.44 -13.89
C SER A 127 20.10 -3.39 -14.06
N PRO A 128 19.94 -4.70 -13.82
CA PRO A 128 20.99 -5.69 -14.10
C PRO A 128 21.36 -5.74 -15.59
N VAL A 129 20.55 -5.16 -16.46
CA VAL A 129 20.77 -5.05 -17.89
C VAL A 129 21.97 -4.15 -18.22
N THR A 130 22.35 -3.24 -17.33
CA THR A 130 23.50 -2.34 -17.54
C THR A 130 24.85 -2.98 -17.14
N ALA A 131 24.86 -4.12 -16.47
CA ALA A 131 26.04 -4.75 -15.89
C ALA A 131 26.69 -5.86 -16.75
N GLY A 132 26.25 -6.03 -18.00
CA GLY A 132 26.81 -7.09 -18.87
C GLY A 132 26.15 -7.06 -20.25
N SER A 133 26.07 -8.22 -20.93
CA SER A 133 25.28 -8.29 -22.16
C SER A 133 23.79 -8.08 -21.86
N PRO A 134 23.01 -7.42 -22.72
CA PRO A 134 21.58 -7.21 -22.53
C PRO A 134 20.81 -8.52 -22.29
N LEU A 135 21.25 -9.60 -22.93
CA LEU A 135 20.62 -10.92 -22.77
C LEU A 135 20.83 -11.52 -21.37
N THR A 136 22.04 -11.41 -20.82
CA THR A 136 22.30 -11.87 -19.44
C THR A 136 21.51 -11.06 -18.42
N GLY A 137 21.42 -9.74 -18.61
CA GLY A 137 20.63 -8.86 -17.74
C GLY A 137 19.15 -9.20 -17.76
N ILE A 138 18.57 -9.45 -18.94
CA ILE A 138 17.18 -9.90 -19.09
C ILE A 138 16.99 -11.27 -18.41
N GLY A 139 17.88 -12.22 -18.65
CA GLY A 139 17.82 -13.53 -18.03
C GLY A 139 17.84 -13.47 -16.50
N LEU A 140 18.71 -12.62 -15.93
CA LEU A 140 18.81 -12.41 -14.50
C LEU A 140 17.55 -11.74 -13.92
N ALA A 141 16.95 -10.77 -14.63
CA ALA A 141 15.71 -10.13 -14.19
C ALA A 141 14.52 -11.12 -14.19
N LEU A 142 14.45 -11.98 -15.21
CA LEU A 142 13.44 -13.06 -15.28
C LEU A 142 13.65 -14.08 -14.16
N ALA A 143 14.89 -14.53 -13.95
CA ALA A 143 15.23 -15.45 -12.86
C ALA A 143 14.88 -14.84 -11.49
N ALA A 144 15.18 -13.56 -11.27
CA ALA A 144 14.82 -12.85 -10.05
C ALA A 144 13.30 -12.85 -9.79
N GLY A 145 12.50 -12.59 -10.82
CA GLY A 145 11.03 -12.64 -10.75
C GLY A 145 10.48 -14.03 -10.43
N LEU A 146 10.96 -15.05 -11.12
CA LEU A 146 10.51 -16.44 -10.95
C LEU A 146 10.93 -17.02 -9.58
N VAL A 147 12.18 -16.80 -9.16
CA VAL A 147 12.67 -17.26 -7.85
C VAL A 147 11.90 -16.55 -6.73
N ALA A 148 11.69 -15.23 -6.83
CA ALA A 148 10.92 -14.50 -5.85
C ALA A 148 9.47 -15.01 -5.74
N LEU A 149 8.83 -15.34 -6.86
CA LEU A 149 7.49 -15.91 -6.89
C LEU A 149 7.46 -17.30 -6.23
N ALA A 150 8.36 -18.21 -6.64
CA ALA A 150 8.44 -19.57 -6.13
C ALA A 150 8.70 -19.58 -4.62
N VAL A 151 9.70 -18.84 -4.16
CA VAL A 151 10.06 -18.74 -2.74
C VAL A 151 8.91 -18.18 -1.92
N THR A 152 8.29 -17.09 -2.39
CA THR A 152 7.18 -16.46 -1.67
C THR A 152 5.99 -17.41 -1.57
N TRP A 153 5.67 -18.12 -2.63
CA TRP A 153 4.60 -19.12 -2.64
C TRP A 153 4.88 -20.28 -1.68
N CYS A 154 6.12 -20.82 -1.66
CA CYS A 154 6.54 -21.85 -0.71
C CYS A 154 6.41 -21.36 0.74
N VAL A 155 6.94 -20.18 1.06
CA VAL A 155 6.87 -19.59 2.40
C VAL A 155 5.42 -19.38 2.85
N GLN A 156 4.55 -18.92 1.96
CA GLN A 156 3.13 -18.72 2.27
C GLN A 156 2.38 -20.03 2.50
N ARG A 157 2.80 -21.15 1.88
CA ARG A 157 2.23 -22.47 2.12
C ARG A 157 2.73 -23.14 3.39
N LEU A 158 4.00 -22.94 3.74
CA LEU A 158 4.63 -23.52 4.92
C LEU A 158 4.20 -22.83 6.22
N LEU A 159 3.71 -21.60 6.15
CA LEU A 159 3.27 -20.82 7.31
C LEU A 159 1.74 -20.58 7.27
N PRO A 160 0.92 -21.56 7.64
CA PRO A 160 -0.54 -21.55 7.47
C PRO A 160 -1.30 -20.62 8.45
N GLY A 161 -0.71 -19.60 8.97
CA GLY A 161 -1.36 -18.63 9.88
C GLY A 161 -2.04 -17.42 9.19
N ARG A 162 -2.04 -17.36 7.85
CA ARG A 162 -2.49 -16.17 7.09
C ARG A 162 -3.87 -16.32 6.43
N SER A 163 -4.52 -17.49 6.59
CA SER A 163 -5.78 -17.81 5.93
C SER A 163 -6.99 -17.07 6.49
N ASP A 164 -6.89 -16.43 7.65
CA ASP A 164 -8.01 -15.76 8.32
C ASP A 164 -7.98 -14.23 8.30
N SER A 165 -7.02 -13.62 7.64
CA SER A 165 -7.19 -12.21 7.30
C SER A 165 -8.20 -12.12 6.15
N THR A 166 -9.38 -11.82 6.51
CA THR A 166 -10.67 -11.56 5.85
C THR A 166 -10.60 -10.55 4.69
N ASP A 167 -9.59 -10.65 3.84
CA ASP A 167 -9.47 -9.99 2.54
C ASP A 167 -9.84 -10.94 1.40
N ALA A 168 -10.65 -11.98 1.71
CA ALA A 168 -11.41 -12.63 0.64
C ALA A 168 -12.17 -11.51 -0.07
N PRO A 169 -12.00 -11.34 -1.39
CA PRO A 169 -12.93 -10.53 -2.14
C PRO A 169 -14.29 -11.13 -1.84
N VAL A 170 -15.12 -10.44 -1.06
CA VAL A 170 -16.55 -10.71 -1.17
C VAL A 170 -16.81 -10.44 -2.63
N THR A 171 -16.91 -11.51 -3.40
CA THR A 171 -17.65 -11.46 -4.66
C THR A 171 -18.85 -10.63 -4.33
N SER A 172 -18.94 -9.49 -4.98
CA SER A 172 -20.12 -8.65 -4.92
C SER A 172 -21.28 -9.45 -5.55
N GLY A 173 -21.73 -10.45 -4.81
CA GLY A 173 -23.01 -11.09 -4.95
C GLY A 173 -24.10 -10.23 -4.30
N ALA A 174 -23.93 -8.94 -4.40
CA ALA A 174 -24.99 -7.98 -4.22
C ALA A 174 -25.24 -7.41 -5.61
N THR A 175 -26.16 -8.03 -6.31
CA THR A 175 -27.02 -7.39 -7.29
C THR A 175 -27.83 -6.29 -6.59
N ALA A 176 -27.15 -5.29 -6.07
CA ALA A 176 -27.72 -3.98 -5.94
C ALA A 176 -27.58 -3.37 -7.34
N ALA A 177 -28.71 -3.18 -8.00
CA ALA A 177 -28.78 -2.48 -9.27
C ALA A 177 -27.84 -1.28 -9.24
N PRO A 178 -27.00 -1.07 -10.27
CA PRO A 178 -26.11 0.07 -10.31
C PRO A 178 -26.99 1.31 -10.38
N ARG A 179 -27.24 1.93 -9.21
CA ARG A 179 -27.67 3.32 -9.24
C ARG A 179 -26.56 4.07 -9.91
N ALA A 180 -26.88 4.64 -11.07
CA ALA A 180 -26.00 5.48 -11.85
C ALA A 180 -25.35 6.51 -10.91
N ALA A 181 -24.13 6.22 -10.47
CA ALA A 181 -23.32 7.20 -9.78
C ALA A 181 -22.95 8.21 -10.86
N THR A 182 -23.59 9.36 -10.84
CA THR A 182 -23.29 10.52 -11.68
C THR A 182 -21.90 11.06 -11.29
N GLY A 183 -20.83 10.37 -11.68
CA GLY A 183 -19.47 10.78 -11.38
C GLY A 183 -18.43 9.81 -11.95
N THR A 184 -17.23 10.34 -12.21
CA THR A 184 -16.10 9.54 -12.71
C THR A 184 -15.81 8.36 -11.75
N PRO A 185 -15.70 7.11 -12.24
CA PRO A 185 -15.39 5.96 -11.42
C PRO A 185 -14.10 6.16 -10.61
N HIS A 186 -14.05 5.65 -9.39
CA HIS A 186 -12.91 5.84 -8.48
C HIS A 186 -11.57 5.39 -9.10
N HIS A 187 -11.56 4.28 -9.84
CA HIS A 187 -10.34 3.74 -10.47
C HIS A 187 -9.84 4.63 -11.61
N VAL A 188 -10.73 5.26 -12.38
CA VAL A 188 -10.35 6.22 -13.44
C VAL A 188 -9.73 7.46 -12.81
N ARG A 189 -10.35 7.98 -11.77
CA ARG A 189 -9.85 9.13 -11.02
C ARG A 189 -8.47 8.87 -10.43
N ALA A 190 -8.28 7.73 -9.78
CA ALA A 190 -7.00 7.33 -9.21
C ALA A 190 -5.91 7.17 -10.30
N ALA A 191 -6.26 6.63 -11.47
CA ALA A 191 -5.34 6.49 -12.59
C ALA A 191 -4.91 7.86 -13.15
N VAL A 192 -5.86 8.78 -13.33
CA VAL A 192 -5.57 10.15 -13.83
C VAL A 192 -4.73 10.93 -12.81
N GLN A 193 -5.06 10.86 -11.52
CA GLN A 193 -4.26 11.49 -10.46
C GLN A 193 -2.84 10.95 -10.43
N LEU A 194 -2.67 9.62 -10.53
CA LEU A 194 -1.35 9.00 -10.58
C LEU A 194 -0.57 9.44 -11.83
N GLY A 195 -1.22 9.44 -12.99
CA GLY A 195 -0.61 9.93 -14.23
C GLY A 195 -0.11 11.37 -14.10
N ALA A 196 -0.94 12.28 -13.58
CA ALA A 196 -0.57 13.67 -13.37
C ALA A 196 0.59 13.82 -12.35
N ALA A 197 0.54 13.08 -11.23
CA ALA A 197 1.62 13.09 -10.22
C ALA A 197 2.96 12.63 -10.80
N LEU A 198 2.95 11.55 -11.60
CA LEU A 198 4.15 11.02 -12.23
C LEU A 198 4.69 11.97 -13.31
N THR A 199 3.83 12.58 -14.13
CA THR A 199 4.23 13.57 -15.10
C THR A 199 4.92 14.75 -14.44
N LEU A 200 4.34 15.32 -13.39
CA LEU A 200 4.97 16.38 -12.59
C LEU A 200 6.31 15.92 -12.00
N ALA A 201 6.34 14.71 -11.44
CA ALA A 201 7.55 14.15 -10.83
C ALA A 201 8.68 13.95 -11.84
N PHE A 202 8.40 13.48 -13.05
CA PHE A 202 9.40 13.38 -14.13
C PHE A 202 9.85 14.76 -14.61
N THR A 203 8.94 15.71 -14.77
CA THR A 203 9.28 17.08 -15.15
C THR A 203 10.26 17.71 -14.14
N PHE A 204 9.92 17.71 -12.85
CA PHE A 204 10.82 18.24 -11.82
C PHE A 204 12.09 17.39 -11.66
N GLY A 205 11.99 16.07 -11.84
CA GLY A 205 13.13 15.17 -11.75
C GLY A 205 14.17 15.47 -12.83
N PHE A 206 13.78 15.53 -14.08
CA PHE A 206 14.70 15.76 -15.20
C PHE A 206 15.25 17.19 -15.23
N THR A 207 14.48 18.19 -14.78
CA THR A 207 14.91 19.59 -14.80
C THR A 207 15.77 19.98 -13.61
N LEU A 208 15.44 19.52 -12.40
CA LEU A 208 16.12 19.97 -11.18
C LEU A 208 17.14 18.95 -10.65
N PHE A 209 16.88 17.65 -10.82
CA PHE A 209 17.69 16.57 -10.25
C PHE A 209 17.88 15.41 -11.23
N PRO A 210 18.54 15.60 -12.39
CA PRO A 210 18.64 14.58 -13.43
C PRO A 210 19.33 13.28 -12.97
N ALA A 211 20.24 13.32 -12.00
CA ALA A 211 20.86 12.13 -11.43
C ALA A 211 19.97 11.44 -10.36
N HIS A 212 19.00 12.13 -9.79
CA HIS A 212 18.21 11.66 -8.65
C HIS A 212 16.71 11.59 -8.92
N TRP A 213 16.28 11.78 -10.18
CA TRP A 213 14.86 11.76 -10.56
C TRP A 213 14.09 10.51 -10.08
N PRO A 214 14.69 9.29 -9.97
CA PRO A 214 13.95 8.11 -9.54
C PRO A 214 13.34 8.27 -8.13
N TRP A 215 14.00 9.01 -7.23
CA TRP A 215 13.49 9.26 -5.88
C TRP A 215 12.25 10.14 -5.86
N ILE A 216 12.18 11.14 -6.74
CA ILE A 216 11.03 12.03 -6.90
C ILE A 216 9.84 11.22 -7.41
N VAL A 217 10.06 10.44 -8.48
CA VAL A 217 9.02 9.62 -9.14
C VAL A 217 8.50 8.53 -8.19
N LEU A 218 9.41 7.82 -7.50
CA LEU A 218 9.06 6.79 -6.53
C LEU A 218 8.19 7.36 -5.40
N THR A 219 8.56 8.54 -4.89
CA THR A 219 7.80 9.17 -3.80
C THR A 219 6.43 9.65 -4.27
N ALA A 220 6.34 10.30 -5.42
CA ALA A 220 5.07 10.71 -6.02
C ALA A 220 4.13 9.50 -6.22
N PHE A 221 4.68 8.37 -6.73
CA PHE A 221 3.96 7.12 -6.83
C PHE A 221 3.45 6.62 -5.47
N ILE A 222 4.31 6.53 -4.47
CA ILE A 222 3.94 6.00 -3.13
C ILE A 222 2.84 6.85 -2.49
N VAL A 223 2.96 8.17 -2.58
CA VAL A 223 1.97 9.10 -2.02
C VAL A 223 0.63 8.97 -2.74
N THR A 224 0.61 8.89 -4.08
CA THR A 224 -0.63 8.89 -4.87
C THR A 224 -1.29 7.51 -4.94
N ALA A 225 -0.52 6.44 -5.19
CA ALA A 225 -1.08 5.11 -5.49
C ALA A 225 -1.82 4.44 -4.33
N SER A 226 -1.60 4.88 -3.10
CA SER A 226 -2.17 4.27 -1.89
C SER A 226 -3.20 5.16 -1.17
N THR A 227 -3.53 6.32 -1.72
CA THR A 227 -4.39 7.32 -1.07
C THR A 227 -5.88 7.10 -1.35
N ARG A 228 -6.68 7.47 -0.36
CA ARG A 228 -8.15 7.35 -0.37
C ARG A 228 -8.86 8.71 -0.39
N GLY A 229 -8.14 9.76 -0.72
CA GLY A 229 -8.64 11.13 -0.80
C GLY A 229 -7.51 12.13 -0.58
N ARG A 230 -7.81 13.42 -0.77
CA ARG A 230 -6.79 14.49 -0.74
C ARG A 230 -6.16 14.67 0.64
N GLU A 231 -6.97 14.56 1.71
CA GLU A 231 -6.48 14.70 3.10
C GLU A 231 -5.60 13.48 3.48
N ASP A 232 -5.92 12.29 2.98
CA ASP A 232 -5.09 11.09 3.14
C ASP A 232 -3.77 11.20 2.36
N ALA A 233 -3.76 11.89 1.19
CA ALA A 233 -2.55 12.18 0.44
C ALA A 233 -1.61 13.11 1.22
N LEU A 234 -2.15 14.17 1.82
CA LEU A 234 -1.38 15.07 2.68
C LEU A 234 -0.79 14.33 3.87
N TYR A 235 -1.61 13.57 4.61
CA TYR A 235 -1.16 12.79 5.76
C TYR A 235 -0.03 11.82 5.41
N LYS A 236 -0.17 11.06 4.33
CA LYS A 236 0.86 10.11 3.86
C LYS A 236 2.12 10.81 3.36
N GLY A 237 1.98 11.95 2.67
CA GLY A 237 3.11 12.76 2.26
C GLY A 237 3.94 13.24 3.43
N LEU A 238 3.29 13.73 4.49
CA LEU A 238 3.95 14.16 5.73
C LEU A 238 4.63 12.98 6.44
N LEU A 239 3.96 11.83 6.56
CA LEU A 239 4.57 10.62 7.13
C LEU A 239 5.74 10.11 6.29
N ARG A 240 5.68 10.24 4.96
CA ARG A 240 6.80 9.86 4.08
C ARG A 240 7.99 10.77 4.29
N LEU A 241 7.76 12.09 4.41
CA LEU A 241 8.81 13.07 4.65
C LEU A 241 9.44 12.90 6.04
N SER A 242 8.62 12.79 7.10
CA SER A 242 9.13 12.59 8.46
C SER A 242 9.92 11.28 8.58
N GLY A 243 9.41 10.20 7.97
CA GLY A 243 10.12 8.93 7.88
C GLY A 243 11.43 9.04 7.09
N ALA A 244 11.46 9.81 6.00
CA ALA A 244 12.69 10.04 5.25
C ALA A 244 13.76 10.77 6.06
N ILE A 245 13.36 11.80 6.80
CA ILE A 245 14.28 12.54 7.70
C ILE A 245 14.81 11.59 8.78
N ALA A 246 13.95 10.84 9.46
CA ALA A 246 14.34 9.88 10.49
C ALA A 246 15.22 8.75 9.93
N GLY A 247 14.89 8.22 8.75
CA GLY A 247 15.66 7.18 8.08
C GLY A 247 17.02 7.66 7.61
N THR A 248 17.12 8.90 7.14
CA THR A 248 18.37 9.54 6.79
C THR A 248 19.26 9.77 8.02
N ALA A 249 18.67 10.24 9.13
CA ALA A 249 19.40 10.39 10.38
C ALA A 249 19.90 9.03 10.90
N LEU A 250 19.07 7.98 10.83
CA LEU A 250 19.48 6.62 11.17
C LEU A 250 20.64 6.15 10.29
N ALA A 251 20.57 6.36 8.98
CA ALA A 251 21.65 5.97 8.07
C ALA A 251 22.97 6.71 8.38
N LEU A 252 22.90 8.01 8.69
CA LEU A 252 24.06 8.79 9.10
C LEU A 252 24.70 8.21 10.36
N VAL A 253 23.92 7.86 11.37
CA VAL A 253 24.43 7.22 12.60
C VAL A 253 25.07 5.86 12.28
N LEU A 254 24.46 5.06 11.41
CA LEU A 254 24.98 3.75 11.03
C LEU A 254 26.27 3.83 10.21
N VAL A 255 26.46 4.88 9.41
CA VAL A 255 27.69 5.13 8.65
C VAL A 255 28.84 5.57 9.57
N LEU A 256 28.57 6.13 10.74
CA LEU A 256 29.60 6.47 11.74
C LEU A 256 30.15 5.24 12.48
N LEU A 257 29.52 4.07 12.34
CA LEU A 257 30.05 2.82 12.89
C LEU A 257 31.33 2.42 12.18
N PRO A 258 32.23 1.70 12.86
CA PRO A 258 33.48 1.20 12.23
C PRO A 258 33.16 0.40 10.97
N PRO A 259 34.08 0.39 9.96
CA PRO A 259 33.89 -0.40 8.74
C PRO A 259 33.55 -1.87 9.07
N MET A 260 32.41 -2.34 8.61
CA MET A 260 31.94 -3.70 8.86
C MET A 260 32.26 -4.62 7.68
N PRO A 261 32.57 -5.89 7.92
CA PRO A 261 32.64 -6.90 6.86
C PRO A 261 31.35 -6.97 6.08
N GLY A 262 31.40 -7.29 4.79
CA GLY A 262 30.21 -7.37 3.91
C GLY A 262 29.05 -8.18 4.48
N PRO A 263 29.26 -9.37 5.08
CA PRO A 263 28.18 -10.14 5.70
C PRO A 263 27.52 -9.43 6.89
N ALA A 264 28.27 -8.73 7.73
CA ALA A 264 27.74 -7.98 8.86
C ALA A 264 26.92 -6.78 8.37
N TYR A 265 27.37 -6.12 7.32
CA TYR A 265 26.66 -5.01 6.70
C TYR A 265 25.32 -5.47 6.06
N ALA A 266 25.32 -6.60 5.37
CA ALA A 266 24.12 -7.21 4.84
C ALA A 266 23.13 -7.57 5.97
N THR A 267 23.65 -8.16 7.07
CA THR A 267 22.83 -8.47 8.25
C THR A 267 22.18 -7.21 8.83
N LEU A 268 22.91 -6.10 8.92
CA LEU A 268 22.36 -4.83 9.38
C LEU A 268 21.19 -4.36 8.52
N ILE A 269 21.31 -4.45 7.19
CA ILE A 269 20.22 -4.12 6.27
C ILE A 269 18.98 -4.98 6.54
N PHE A 270 19.14 -6.29 6.73
CA PHE A 270 18.02 -7.20 7.04
C PHE A 270 17.39 -6.93 8.43
N VAL A 271 18.21 -6.55 9.42
CA VAL A 271 17.71 -6.14 10.75
C VAL A 271 16.85 -4.86 10.63
N VAL A 272 17.32 -3.85 9.90
CA VAL A 272 16.55 -2.62 9.65
C VAL A 272 15.26 -2.93 8.87
N LEU A 273 15.33 -3.83 7.89
CA LEU A 273 14.14 -4.29 7.15
C LEU A 273 13.13 -4.96 8.07
N TYR A 274 13.60 -5.86 8.95
CA TYR A 274 12.74 -6.57 9.89
C TYR A 274 12.06 -5.63 10.88
N ALA A 275 12.83 -4.69 11.46
CA ALA A 275 12.29 -3.65 12.32
C ALA A 275 11.20 -2.82 11.60
N GLY A 276 11.47 -2.43 10.36
CA GLY A 276 10.51 -1.73 9.52
C GLY A 276 9.23 -2.53 9.26
N LEU A 277 9.34 -3.84 9.01
CA LEU A 277 8.19 -4.74 8.81
C LEU A 277 7.35 -4.88 10.09
N LEU A 278 7.97 -5.00 11.25
CA LEU A 278 7.29 -5.10 12.54
C LEU A 278 6.56 -3.82 12.93
N LEU A 279 7.20 -2.67 12.72
CA LEU A 279 6.68 -1.38 13.15
C LEU A 279 5.70 -0.75 12.15
N ARG A 280 5.66 -1.22 10.93
CA ARG A 280 4.81 -0.70 9.84
C ARG A 280 3.33 -0.63 10.20
N GLU A 281 2.81 -1.64 10.92
CA GLU A 281 1.40 -1.68 11.32
C GLU A 281 1.06 -0.65 12.40
N SER A 282 2.07 -0.17 13.14
CA SER A 282 1.89 0.87 14.15
C SER A 282 1.78 2.24 13.51
N ASN A 283 2.71 2.58 12.60
CA ASN A 283 2.68 3.82 11.85
C ASN A 283 3.50 3.66 10.55
N TYR A 284 2.97 4.20 9.45
CA TYR A 284 3.63 4.19 8.15
C TYR A 284 5.00 4.90 8.16
N ALA A 285 5.20 5.91 9.02
CA ALA A 285 6.47 6.63 9.12
C ALA A 285 7.65 5.71 9.47
N TYR A 286 7.46 4.68 10.31
CA TYR A 286 8.52 3.71 10.62
C TYR A 286 8.95 2.90 9.40
N TRP A 287 7.96 2.49 8.59
CA TRP A 287 8.25 1.82 7.32
C TRP A 287 9.00 2.75 6.34
N ALA A 288 8.59 4.01 6.26
CA ALA A 288 9.24 5.02 5.44
C ALA A 288 10.69 5.28 5.91
N ALA A 289 10.92 5.33 7.23
CA ALA A 289 12.26 5.47 7.81
C ALA A 289 13.15 4.26 7.48
N ALA A 290 12.66 3.05 7.72
CA ALA A 290 13.40 1.83 7.44
C ALA A 290 13.79 1.72 5.95
N THR A 291 12.84 1.95 5.04
CA THR A 291 13.14 1.90 3.59
C THR A 291 14.13 2.98 3.17
N THR A 292 14.04 4.19 3.72
CA THR A 292 14.97 5.27 3.42
C THR A 292 16.37 4.95 3.94
N ALA A 293 16.48 4.40 5.15
CA ALA A 293 17.78 3.97 5.71
C ALA A 293 18.39 2.83 4.88
N ILE A 294 17.61 1.81 4.50
CA ILE A 294 18.09 0.70 3.66
C ILE A 294 18.64 1.22 2.33
N PHE A 295 17.89 2.10 1.66
CA PHE A 295 18.37 2.65 0.38
C PHE A 295 19.60 3.54 0.54
N ALA A 296 19.70 4.27 1.65
CA ALA A 296 20.91 5.04 1.96
C ALA A 296 22.10 4.12 2.19
N LEU A 297 21.93 3.02 2.93
CA LEU A 297 22.97 2.02 3.16
C LEU A 297 23.38 1.33 1.86
N LEU A 298 22.44 0.92 1.01
CA LEU A 298 22.73 0.27 -0.27
C LEU A 298 23.54 1.18 -1.22
N HIS A 299 23.29 2.49 -1.23
CA HIS A 299 24.06 3.45 -2.03
C HIS A 299 25.47 3.70 -1.47
N ASN A 300 25.63 3.62 -0.15
CA ASN A 300 26.93 3.82 0.49
C ASN A 300 27.93 2.68 0.20
N VAL A 301 27.44 1.52 -0.26
CA VAL A 301 28.29 0.39 -0.69
C VAL A 301 28.87 0.62 -2.10
N GLN A 302 28.33 1.55 -2.88
CA GLN A 302 28.82 1.86 -4.22
C GLN A 302 29.94 2.89 -4.14
N PRO A 303 31.18 2.56 -4.57
CA PRO A 303 32.28 3.50 -4.55
C PRO A 303 32.06 4.61 -5.58
N GLY A 304 32.20 5.86 -5.19
CA GLY A 304 32.36 6.98 -6.12
C GLY A 304 31.44 8.19 -5.97
N GLU A 305 30.36 8.12 -5.21
CA GLU A 305 29.52 9.32 -4.96
C GLU A 305 29.48 9.69 -3.48
N PRO A 306 29.68 10.97 -3.12
CA PRO A 306 29.48 11.43 -1.75
C PRO A 306 28.01 11.19 -1.34
N PRO A 307 27.74 10.81 -0.07
CA PRO A 307 26.39 10.52 0.38
C PRO A 307 25.53 11.77 0.34
N ALA A 308 24.77 11.94 -0.74
CA ALA A 308 23.86 13.07 -0.97
C ALA A 308 22.57 12.92 -0.14
N PHE A 309 22.70 12.75 1.19
CA PHE A 309 21.59 12.52 2.10
C PHE A 309 20.52 13.64 2.01
N TRP A 310 20.95 14.90 1.94
CA TRP A 310 20.07 16.04 1.85
C TRP A 310 19.34 16.12 0.51
N VAL A 311 20.03 15.79 -0.58
CA VAL A 311 19.42 15.73 -1.92
C VAL A 311 18.30 14.69 -1.94
N ARG A 312 18.50 13.54 -1.27
CA ARG A 312 17.46 12.52 -1.16
C ARG A 312 16.22 13.03 -0.40
N VAL A 313 16.40 13.68 0.75
CA VAL A 313 15.28 14.25 1.52
C VAL A 313 14.54 15.29 0.67
N LEU A 314 15.25 16.14 -0.05
CA LEU A 314 14.68 17.14 -0.94
C LEU A 314 13.92 16.50 -2.11
N CYS A 315 14.47 15.47 -2.76
CA CYS A 315 13.78 14.71 -3.79
C CYS A 315 12.48 14.06 -3.26
N ILE A 316 12.52 13.52 -2.03
CA ILE A 316 11.33 12.94 -1.39
C ILE A 316 10.29 14.05 -1.09
N ALA A 317 10.71 15.23 -0.65
CA ALA A 317 9.82 16.36 -0.42
C ALA A 317 9.14 16.81 -1.72
N ILE A 318 9.91 16.99 -2.80
CA ILE A 318 9.36 17.37 -4.12
C ILE A 318 8.39 16.29 -4.63
N GLY A 319 8.76 15.01 -4.56
CA GLY A 319 7.88 13.91 -4.97
C GLY A 319 6.58 13.86 -4.15
N ALA A 320 6.66 14.11 -2.83
CA ALA A 320 5.48 14.21 -1.97
C ALA A 320 4.59 15.39 -2.38
N CYS A 321 5.18 16.56 -2.66
CA CYS A 321 4.46 17.73 -3.16
C CYS A 321 3.76 17.44 -4.50
N CYS A 322 4.41 16.75 -5.46
CA CYS A 322 3.79 16.35 -6.72
C CYS A 322 2.57 15.46 -6.49
N GLY A 323 2.69 14.45 -5.61
CA GLY A 323 1.58 13.55 -5.28
C GLY A 323 0.42 14.25 -4.57
N ILE A 324 0.72 15.13 -3.62
CA ILE A 324 -0.28 15.95 -2.90
C ILE A 324 -0.97 16.91 -3.88
N ALA A 325 -0.19 17.69 -4.65
CA ALA A 325 -0.74 18.64 -5.63
C ALA A 325 -1.67 17.95 -6.63
N SER A 326 -1.27 16.80 -7.18
CA SER A 326 -2.12 16.00 -8.06
C SER A 326 -3.44 15.60 -7.38
N SER A 327 -3.41 15.18 -6.10
CA SER A 327 -4.59 14.76 -5.35
C SER A 327 -5.55 15.92 -5.02
N PHE A 328 -5.05 17.16 -4.96
CA PHE A 328 -5.84 18.37 -4.70
C PHE A 328 -6.36 19.02 -5.97
N LEU A 329 -5.56 19.02 -7.05
CA LEU A 329 -5.87 19.75 -8.28
C LEU A 329 -6.59 18.89 -9.33
N VAL A 330 -6.28 17.60 -9.38
CA VAL A 330 -6.80 16.69 -10.41
C VAL A 330 -7.92 15.84 -9.84
N LEU A 331 -9.16 16.11 -10.24
CA LEU A 331 -10.35 15.36 -9.80
C LEU A 331 -10.39 15.13 -8.28
N PRO A 332 -10.35 16.18 -7.44
CA PRO A 332 -10.19 16.04 -6.00
C PRO A 332 -11.29 15.19 -5.38
N LEU A 333 -10.91 14.25 -4.51
CA LEU A 333 -11.82 13.42 -3.73
C LEU A 333 -11.61 13.74 -2.25
N ARG A 334 -12.66 14.16 -1.57
CA ARG A 334 -12.60 14.42 -0.13
C ARG A 334 -12.60 13.11 0.64
N THR A 335 -11.64 12.92 1.55
CA THR A 335 -11.52 11.69 2.36
C THR A 335 -12.78 11.45 3.21
N ARG A 336 -13.47 12.52 3.64
CA ARG A 336 -14.76 12.44 4.33
C ARG A 336 -15.85 11.75 3.49
N ASP A 337 -15.90 12.00 2.18
CA ASP A 337 -16.91 11.36 1.32
C ASP A 337 -16.60 9.88 1.13
N VAL A 338 -15.31 9.51 1.10
CA VAL A 338 -14.87 8.12 1.12
C VAL A 338 -15.28 7.45 2.42
N ALA A 339 -15.05 8.09 3.56
CA ALA A 339 -15.43 7.56 4.87
C ALA A 339 -16.95 7.37 4.98
N ARG A 340 -17.75 8.36 4.52
CA ARG A 340 -19.22 8.24 4.45
C ARG A 340 -19.67 7.04 3.64
N LYS A 341 -19.09 6.86 2.45
CA LYS A 341 -19.41 5.70 1.60
C LYS A 341 -19.05 4.39 2.28
N ARG A 342 -17.86 4.28 2.87
CA ARG A 342 -17.41 3.07 3.58
C ARG A 342 -18.30 2.72 4.77
N LEU A 343 -18.72 3.75 5.51
CA LEU A 343 -19.68 3.57 6.61
C LEU A 343 -21.03 3.08 6.09
N ALA A 344 -21.58 3.69 5.04
CA ALA A 344 -22.85 3.28 4.46
C ALA A 344 -22.80 1.85 3.91
N ASP A 345 -21.71 1.48 3.24
CA ASP A 345 -21.47 0.12 2.72
C ASP A 345 -21.38 -0.92 3.86
N ALA A 346 -20.70 -0.57 4.97
CA ALA A 346 -20.61 -1.44 6.14
C ALA A 346 -21.98 -1.60 6.84
N LEU A 347 -22.70 -0.50 7.04
CA LEU A 347 -24.03 -0.55 7.67
C LEU A 347 -25.06 -1.32 6.85
N ALA A 348 -24.88 -1.44 5.52
CA ALA A 348 -25.77 -2.25 4.69
C ALA A 348 -25.74 -3.75 5.05
N TRP A 349 -24.68 -4.21 5.71
CA TRP A 349 -24.57 -5.59 6.15
C TRP A 349 -25.41 -5.92 7.39
N PHE A 350 -25.89 -4.91 8.12
CA PHE A 350 -26.88 -5.15 9.18
C PHE A 350 -28.18 -5.77 8.64
N ASP A 351 -28.64 -5.33 7.47
CA ASP A 351 -29.86 -5.88 6.83
C ASP A 351 -29.69 -7.34 6.39
N ARG A 352 -28.44 -7.82 6.21
CA ARG A 352 -28.11 -9.19 5.78
C ARG A 352 -27.60 -10.07 6.91
N PHE A 353 -27.64 -9.57 8.13
CA PHE A 353 -27.04 -10.28 9.26
C PHE A 353 -27.76 -11.60 9.58
N ALA A 354 -29.09 -11.67 9.38
CA ALA A 354 -29.89 -12.88 9.58
C ALA A 354 -29.54 -13.98 8.57
N ASP A 355 -29.32 -13.59 7.29
CA ASP A 355 -29.10 -14.54 6.20
C ASP A 355 -27.63 -15.04 6.14
N ALA A 356 -26.67 -14.19 6.49
CA ALA A 356 -25.24 -14.50 6.36
C ALA A 356 -24.42 -13.88 7.51
N PRO A 357 -24.54 -14.39 8.75
CA PRO A 357 -23.95 -13.75 9.94
C PRO A 357 -22.41 -13.64 9.89
N ASP A 358 -21.71 -14.66 9.40
CA ASP A 358 -20.25 -14.64 9.34
C ASP A 358 -19.73 -13.67 8.27
N ALA A 359 -20.40 -13.61 7.12
CA ALA A 359 -20.07 -12.65 6.07
C ALA A 359 -20.35 -11.21 6.53
N ALA A 360 -21.44 -10.99 7.27
CA ALA A 360 -21.78 -9.70 7.85
C ALA A 360 -20.74 -9.26 8.89
N ARG A 361 -20.36 -10.13 9.85
CA ARG A 361 -19.29 -9.85 10.82
C ARG A 361 -17.97 -9.50 10.14
N ALA A 362 -17.60 -10.28 9.13
CA ALA A 362 -16.39 -10.03 8.35
C ALA A 362 -16.42 -8.67 7.62
N ALA A 363 -17.57 -8.29 7.08
CA ALA A 363 -17.76 -7.01 6.40
C ALA A 363 -17.74 -5.82 7.38
N LEU A 364 -18.40 -5.96 8.55
CA LEU A 364 -18.36 -4.95 9.61
C LEU A 364 -16.95 -4.75 10.16
N ALA A 365 -16.22 -5.84 10.45
CA ALA A 365 -14.82 -5.77 10.88
C ALA A 365 -13.91 -5.10 9.85
N ARG A 366 -14.18 -5.30 8.56
CA ARG A 366 -13.46 -4.64 7.47
C ARG A 366 -13.78 -3.16 7.44
N GLY A 367 -15.06 -2.78 7.50
CA GLY A 367 -15.51 -1.39 7.58
C GLY A 367 -14.88 -0.64 8.76
N ALA A 368 -14.82 -1.29 9.94
CA ALA A 368 -14.14 -0.74 11.12
C ALA A 368 -12.67 -0.43 10.85
N ARG A 369 -11.92 -1.38 10.27
CA ARG A 369 -10.49 -1.18 9.93
C ARG A 369 -10.30 -0.08 8.89
N GLU A 370 -11.15 -0.01 7.87
CA GLU A 370 -11.07 1.00 6.83
C GLU A 370 -11.33 2.42 7.37
N LEU A 371 -12.31 2.59 8.26
CA LEU A 371 -12.60 3.86 8.90
C LEU A 371 -11.49 4.26 9.89
N SER A 372 -10.99 3.31 10.69
CA SER A 372 -9.85 3.55 11.58
C SER A 372 -8.61 4.01 10.82
N ALA A 373 -8.39 3.49 9.60
CA ALA A 373 -7.26 3.88 8.76
C ALA A 373 -7.42 5.29 8.14
N LEU A 374 -8.65 5.82 8.04
CA LEU A 374 -8.91 7.18 7.53
C LEU A 374 -8.89 8.24 8.64
N TYR A 375 -9.13 7.82 9.90
CA TYR A 375 -9.23 8.73 11.04
C TYR A 375 -8.02 9.67 11.19
N PRO A 376 -6.75 9.21 11.12
CA PRO A 376 -5.61 10.12 11.32
C PRO A 376 -5.52 11.23 10.27
N ALA A 377 -5.88 10.93 9.02
CA ALA A 377 -5.89 11.92 7.94
C ALA A 377 -6.99 12.97 8.16
N LEU A 378 -8.17 12.55 8.59
CA LEU A 378 -9.27 13.45 8.93
C LEU A 378 -8.95 14.31 10.16
N ALA A 379 -8.32 13.73 11.17
CA ALA A 379 -7.89 14.45 12.38
C ALA A 379 -6.80 15.49 12.07
N LEU A 380 -5.81 15.13 11.23
CA LEU A 380 -4.79 16.09 10.79
C LEU A 380 -5.41 17.26 10.02
N TRP A 381 -6.39 16.97 9.15
CA TRP A 381 -7.04 18.02 8.36
C TRP A 381 -7.77 19.06 9.21
N GLN A 382 -8.30 18.67 10.37
CA GLN A 382 -8.94 19.62 11.32
C GLN A 382 -7.96 20.64 11.91
N LEU A 383 -6.65 20.34 11.89
CA LEU A 383 -5.60 21.26 12.35
C LEU A 383 -5.19 22.28 11.28
N VAL A 384 -5.65 22.13 10.05
CA VAL A 384 -5.31 23.06 8.96
C VAL A 384 -6.22 24.30 9.05
N PRO A 385 -5.65 25.52 9.18
CA PRO A 385 -6.43 26.75 9.23
C PRO A 385 -7.28 26.92 7.96
N GLY A 386 -8.57 27.23 8.10
CA GLY A 386 -9.49 27.39 6.96
C GLY A 386 -10.00 26.07 6.35
N ALA A 387 -9.66 24.92 6.92
CA ALA A 387 -10.35 23.67 6.62
C ALA A 387 -11.83 23.83 7.00
N ASP A 388 -12.74 23.37 6.13
CA ASP A 388 -14.20 23.44 6.31
C ASP A 388 -14.60 22.99 7.73
N GLY A 389 -14.70 23.92 8.67
CA GLY A 389 -14.56 23.72 10.12
C GLY A 389 -15.79 23.18 10.83
N ASN A 390 -16.80 22.70 10.13
CA ASN A 390 -18.07 22.29 10.77
C ASN A 390 -18.40 20.80 10.67
N ASP A 391 -17.47 19.98 10.18
CA ASP A 391 -17.73 18.56 10.05
C ASP A 391 -16.82 17.78 11.02
N ASP A 392 -17.38 17.28 12.11
CA ASP A 392 -16.73 16.33 13.03
C ASP A 392 -16.37 14.99 12.36
N ALA A 393 -15.84 15.07 11.12
CA ALA A 393 -15.58 13.92 10.28
C ALA A 393 -14.63 12.91 10.94
N ALA A 394 -13.63 13.41 11.67
CA ALA A 394 -12.74 12.55 12.45
C ALA A 394 -13.48 11.90 13.63
N ALA A 395 -14.31 12.68 14.36
CA ALA A 395 -15.03 12.18 15.51
C ALA A 395 -16.03 11.08 15.13
N TRP A 396 -16.89 11.32 14.12
CA TRP A 396 -17.85 10.32 13.70
C TRP A 396 -17.18 9.12 13.00
N ALA A 397 -16.06 9.28 12.28
CA ALA A 397 -15.32 8.17 11.71
C ALA A 397 -14.74 7.25 12.80
N ARG A 398 -14.19 7.84 13.88
CA ARG A 398 -13.70 7.10 15.05
C ARG A 398 -14.82 6.37 15.78
N ALA A 399 -15.93 7.06 16.05
CA ALA A 399 -17.12 6.47 16.67
C ALA A 399 -17.67 5.29 15.85
N SER A 400 -17.82 5.49 14.54
CA SER A 400 -18.27 4.46 13.61
C SER A 400 -17.36 3.23 13.60
N ALA A 401 -16.03 3.43 13.59
CA ALA A 401 -15.08 2.32 13.63
C ALA A 401 -15.26 1.49 14.91
N SER A 402 -15.42 2.13 16.08
CA SER A 402 -15.63 1.43 17.35
C SER A 402 -16.97 0.70 17.43
N ILE A 403 -18.02 1.28 16.84
CA ILE A 403 -19.36 0.67 16.75
C ILE A 403 -19.32 -0.58 15.86
N LEU A 404 -18.75 -0.47 14.67
CA LEU A 404 -18.63 -1.59 13.73
C LEU A 404 -17.75 -2.71 14.27
N GLU A 405 -16.66 -2.39 14.98
CA GLU A 405 -15.81 -3.37 15.63
C GLU A 405 -16.57 -4.15 16.70
N ARG A 406 -17.37 -3.48 17.52
CA ARG A 406 -18.24 -4.13 18.52
C ARG A 406 -19.29 -5.03 17.87
N ALA A 407 -19.95 -4.56 16.83
CA ALA A 407 -20.97 -5.33 16.09
C ALA A 407 -20.37 -6.55 15.37
N SER A 408 -19.06 -6.55 15.07
CA SER A 408 -18.38 -7.66 14.40
C SER A 408 -17.92 -8.78 15.33
N ARG A 409 -18.08 -8.66 16.65
CA ARG A 409 -17.60 -9.67 17.62
C ARG A 409 -18.37 -11.00 17.49
N PRO A 410 -17.73 -12.14 17.78
CA PRO A 410 -18.42 -13.42 17.90
C PRO A 410 -19.56 -13.32 18.90
N HIS A 411 -20.69 -13.96 18.58
CA HIS A 411 -21.90 -13.99 19.41
C HIS A 411 -22.71 -12.66 19.51
N SER A 412 -22.34 -11.60 18.78
CA SER A 412 -23.23 -10.44 18.61
C SER A 412 -24.26 -10.74 17.52
N THR A 413 -25.52 -10.78 17.89
CA THR A 413 -26.67 -10.77 16.94
C THR A 413 -27.37 -9.43 17.11
N PRO A 414 -27.48 -8.60 16.06
CA PRO A 414 -28.14 -7.29 16.18
C PRO A 414 -29.62 -7.45 16.58
N SER A 415 -30.08 -6.64 17.54
CA SER A 415 -31.49 -6.52 17.88
C SER A 415 -32.24 -5.80 16.75
N GLN A 416 -33.59 -5.86 16.81
CA GLN A 416 -34.47 -5.08 15.91
C GLN A 416 -34.13 -3.58 16.00
N ASP A 417 -33.89 -3.06 17.21
CA ASP A 417 -33.56 -1.66 17.44
C ASP A 417 -32.21 -1.28 16.82
N ALA A 418 -31.22 -2.17 16.89
CA ALA A 418 -29.92 -1.97 16.22
C ALA A 418 -30.07 -1.95 14.69
N LEU A 419 -30.95 -2.79 14.11
CA LEU A 419 -31.25 -2.79 12.68
C LEU A 419 -31.92 -1.47 12.25
N VAL A 420 -32.92 -1.02 13.02
CA VAL A 420 -33.61 0.27 12.77
C VAL A 420 -32.62 1.43 12.88
N ALA A 421 -31.78 1.47 13.93
CA ALA A 421 -30.78 2.49 14.13
C ALA A 421 -29.72 2.49 13.01
N ALA A 422 -29.30 1.34 12.50
CA ALA A 422 -28.39 1.23 11.36
C ALA A 422 -29.01 1.81 10.08
N ARG A 423 -30.29 1.54 9.82
CA ARG A 423 -31.03 2.12 8.67
C ARG A 423 -31.17 3.64 8.79
N LEU A 424 -31.48 4.15 9.98
CA LEU A 424 -31.54 5.60 10.23
C LEU A 424 -30.18 6.26 10.03
N THR A 425 -29.11 5.63 10.49
CA THR A 425 -27.74 6.11 10.27
C THR A 425 -27.40 6.15 8.78
N ARG A 426 -27.78 5.14 8.00
CA ARG A 426 -27.59 5.15 6.53
C ARG A 426 -28.39 6.28 5.86
N LYS A 427 -29.60 6.59 6.35
CA LYS A 427 -30.38 7.72 5.88
C LYS A 427 -29.66 9.04 6.18
N ALA A 428 -29.21 9.26 7.42
CA ALA A 428 -28.46 10.44 7.83
C ALA A 428 -27.18 10.66 6.99
N ILE A 429 -26.45 9.57 6.67
CA ILE A 429 -25.28 9.62 5.79
C ILE A 429 -25.65 10.09 4.38
N ARG A 430 -26.76 9.62 3.83
CA ARG A 430 -27.24 9.99 2.49
C ARG A 430 -27.69 11.45 2.46
N ASP A 431 -28.40 11.87 3.49
CA ASP A 431 -28.94 13.23 3.62
C ASP A 431 -27.85 14.24 4.05
N ARG A 432 -26.67 13.74 4.41
CA ARG A 432 -25.48 14.49 4.87
C ARG A 432 -25.70 15.30 6.16
N ASP A 433 -26.68 14.91 6.93
CA ASP A 433 -27.07 15.61 8.17
C ASP A 433 -27.36 14.60 9.29
N GLY A 434 -27.14 15.02 10.54
CA GLY A 434 -27.49 14.23 11.71
C GLY A 434 -26.74 12.92 11.88
N ILE A 435 -25.53 12.77 11.32
CA ILE A 435 -24.73 11.53 11.39
C ILE A 435 -24.35 11.21 12.84
N ALA A 436 -23.89 12.19 13.61
CA ALA A 436 -23.46 11.98 14.98
C ALA A 436 -24.60 11.50 15.92
N PRO A 437 -25.78 12.14 15.95
CA PRO A 437 -26.90 11.64 16.76
C PRO A 437 -27.43 10.29 16.29
N ALA A 438 -27.41 10.00 14.98
CA ALA A 438 -27.79 8.69 14.48
C ALA A 438 -26.84 7.58 14.91
N LEU A 439 -25.52 7.84 14.92
CA LEU A 439 -24.51 6.93 15.44
C LEU A 439 -24.65 6.70 16.95
N ALA A 440 -24.95 7.75 17.72
CA ALA A 440 -25.17 7.62 19.15
C ALA A 440 -26.35 6.67 19.46
N ARG A 441 -27.43 6.74 18.71
CA ARG A 441 -28.58 5.81 18.81
C ARG A 441 -28.19 4.38 18.48
N LEU A 442 -27.39 4.18 17.41
CA LEU A 442 -26.89 2.85 17.05
C LEU A 442 -25.98 2.28 18.14
N GLU A 443 -25.12 3.11 18.71
CA GLU A 443 -24.25 2.72 19.81
C GLU A 443 -25.06 2.31 21.05
N GLN A 444 -26.09 3.06 21.41
CA GLN A 444 -26.97 2.76 22.53
C GLN A 444 -27.69 1.43 22.32
N ALA A 445 -28.31 1.19 21.15
CA ALA A 445 -28.99 -0.06 20.82
C ALA A 445 -28.04 -1.28 20.93
N LEU A 446 -26.76 -1.11 20.52
CA LEU A 446 -25.76 -2.19 20.65
C LEU A 446 -25.26 -2.39 22.09
N ARG A 447 -25.34 -1.38 22.97
CA ARG A 447 -25.01 -1.52 24.40
C ARG A 447 -26.11 -2.22 25.18
N GLU A 448 -27.37 -1.92 24.91
CA GLU A 448 -28.54 -2.52 25.56
C GLU A 448 -28.58 -4.03 25.33
N MET A 449 -28.29 -4.50 24.13
CA MET A 449 -28.12 -5.93 23.82
C MET A 449 -27.11 -6.66 24.71
N ARG A 450 -26.08 -5.99 25.16
CA ARG A 450 -25.07 -6.61 26.02
C ARG A 450 -25.56 -6.77 27.44
N ASN A 451 -26.35 -5.82 27.93
CA ASN A 451 -26.87 -5.84 29.31
C ASN A 451 -27.97 -6.88 29.47
N GLU A 452 -28.84 -7.10 28.46
CA GLU A 452 -29.85 -8.16 28.48
C GLU A 452 -29.26 -9.58 28.53
N LYS A 453 -28.08 -9.81 27.95
CA LYS A 453 -27.39 -11.11 28.01
C LYS A 453 -26.64 -11.38 29.33
N VAL A 454 -26.47 -10.37 30.17
CA VAL A 454 -25.76 -10.48 31.48
C VAL A 454 -26.73 -10.69 32.64
N THR A 455 -28.00 -10.36 32.50
CA THR A 455 -29.06 -10.68 33.44
C THR A 455 -29.49 -12.13 33.27
N PRO A 456 -29.21 -13.06 34.21
CA PRO A 456 -29.77 -14.40 34.14
C PRO A 456 -31.30 -14.29 34.21
N PRO A 457 -32.04 -15.19 33.56
CA PRO A 457 -33.51 -15.24 33.74
C PRO A 457 -33.87 -15.47 35.20
N PRO A 458 -34.97 -14.87 35.66
CA PRO A 458 -35.43 -14.97 37.06
C PRO A 458 -35.71 -16.41 37.47
#